data_0c272f892d9955146066e186ec809ef3
#
_entry.id   0c272f892d9955146066e186ec809ef3
#
_cell.length_a   1.000
_cell.length_b   1.000
_cell.length_c   1.000
_cell.angle_alpha   90.00
_cell.angle_beta   90.00
_cell.angle_gamma   90.00
#
_symmetry.space_group_name_H-M   'P 1'
#
loop_
_entity.id
_entity.type
_entity.pdbx_description
1 polymer ?
#
loop_
_entity_poly.entity_id
_entity_poly.type
_entity_poly.pdbx_seq_one_letter_code
_entity_poly.pdbx_strand_id
1 'polypeptide(L)'
;IDNETYRQFTGLELIASENLTSLATMEANGSILTNKYSEGLPGARYYGGNEYIDQLEELCRKRALEAFDLDPKVWGVNVQPYSGSTANFAAFTALIQPHDRIMGLGLPDGGHLTHGYYTAKKRITASSIYFESFPYQVKRDDGYIDYERLRINANLYKPRLLVCGGSAYPRDWEYATLHEIAKEHGAYLLCDM
;
A
#
# COMPACT_ATOMS: atom_id res chain seq x y z
N ILE A 1 21.97 17.66 -8.73
CA ILE A 1 20.74 18.40 -8.34
C ILE A 1 20.26 19.25 -9.51
N ASP A 2 21.10 20.17 -10.02
CA ASP A 2 20.70 21.15 -11.05
C ASP A 2 20.14 20.52 -12.33
N ASN A 3 20.77 19.45 -12.82
CA ASN A 3 20.28 18.72 -14.00
C ASN A 3 18.91 18.08 -13.76
N GLU A 4 18.65 17.57 -12.55
CA GLU A 4 17.34 17.00 -12.19
C GLU A 4 16.29 18.11 -12.03
N THR A 5 16.66 19.24 -11.45
CA THR A 5 15.79 20.41 -11.39
C THR A 5 15.39 20.86 -12.80
N TYR A 6 16.36 20.94 -13.71
CA TYR A 6 16.09 21.27 -15.11
C TYR A 6 15.16 20.24 -15.77
N ARG A 7 15.40 18.94 -15.56
CA ARG A 7 14.56 17.86 -16.09
C ARG A 7 13.11 17.98 -15.65
N GLN A 8 12.87 18.16 -14.35
CA GLN A 8 11.51 18.28 -13.80
C GLN A 8 10.82 19.57 -14.26
N PHE A 9 11.57 20.66 -14.47
CA PHE A 9 11.01 21.95 -14.90
C PHE A 9 10.64 21.97 -16.37
N THR A 10 11.35 21.22 -17.20
CA THR A 10 11.17 21.21 -18.67
C THR A 10 10.46 19.96 -19.20
N GLY A 11 10.37 18.91 -18.39
CA GLY A 11 9.71 17.66 -18.73
C GLY A 11 8.21 17.68 -18.44
N LEU A 12 7.51 16.75 -19.04
CA LEU A 12 6.13 16.40 -18.72
C LEU A 12 6.13 15.07 -17.95
N GLU A 13 5.92 15.15 -16.64
CA GLU A 13 5.87 13.98 -15.77
C GLU A 13 4.51 13.29 -15.92
N LEU A 14 4.50 12.08 -16.52
CA LEU A 14 3.29 11.33 -16.81
C LEU A 14 3.13 10.08 -15.93
N ILE A 15 4.00 9.88 -14.95
CA ILE A 15 3.85 8.81 -13.96
C ILE A 15 2.86 9.29 -12.90
N ALA A 16 1.67 8.68 -12.85
CA ALA A 16 0.56 9.12 -12.00
C ALA A 16 0.87 9.10 -10.50
N SER A 17 1.82 8.27 -10.06
CA SER A 17 2.25 8.18 -8.65
C SER A 17 3.30 9.21 -8.24
N GLU A 18 3.85 9.99 -9.16
CA GLU A 18 4.78 11.07 -8.83
C GLU A 18 4.03 12.33 -8.38
N ASN A 19 4.62 13.06 -7.43
CA ASN A 19 4.07 14.31 -6.93
C ASN A 19 5.20 15.26 -6.53
N LEU A 20 4.87 16.53 -6.39
CA LEU A 20 5.79 17.56 -5.96
C LEU A 20 5.82 17.62 -4.42
N THR A 21 7.00 17.38 -3.86
CA THR A 21 7.22 17.43 -2.41
C THR A 21 7.38 18.88 -1.94
N SER A 22 6.79 19.23 -0.79
CA SER A 22 6.97 20.55 -0.19
C SER A 22 8.42 20.78 0.27
N LEU A 23 8.88 22.05 0.22
CA LEU A 23 10.20 22.42 0.72
C LEU A 23 10.40 22.00 2.18
N ALA A 24 9.40 22.18 3.04
CA ALA A 24 9.46 21.78 4.45
C ALA A 24 9.74 20.27 4.62
N THR A 25 9.13 19.41 3.80
CA THR A 25 9.40 17.97 3.83
C THR A 25 10.82 17.65 3.36
N MET A 26 11.30 18.34 2.30
CA MET A 26 12.67 18.16 1.82
C MET A 26 13.70 18.60 2.86
N GLU A 27 13.46 19.73 3.53
CA GLU A 27 14.31 20.24 4.61
C GLU A 27 14.38 19.28 5.80
N ALA A 28 13.23 18.70 6.21
CA ALA A 28 13.20 17.71 7.28
C ALA A 28 14.01 16.47 6.91
N ASN A 29 13.80 15.91 5.72
CA ASN A 29 14.51 14.73 5.23
C ASN A 29 16.01 14.96 5.04
N GLY A 30 16.43 16.14 4.62
CA GLY A 30 17.82 16.52 4.42
C GLY A 30 18.51 17.12 5.65
N SER A 31 17.89 17.05 6.83
CA SER A 31 18.42 17.63 8.06
C SER A 31 19.29 16.66 8.86
N ILE A 32 19.84 17.16 9.98
CA ILE A 32 20.61 16.34 10.94
C ILE A 32 19.81 15.21 11.57
N LEU A 33 18.47 15.22 11.49
CA LEU A 33 17.62 14.13 11.92
C LEU A 33 17.96 12.81 11.21
N THR A 34 18.49 12.89 9.99
CA THR A 34 18.98 11.76 9.21
C THR A 34 20.10 10.97 9.91
N ASN A 35 20.86 11.61 10.81
CA ASN A 35 21.94 10.96 11.55
C ASN A 35 21.44 10.10 12.72
N LYS A 36 20.17 10.22 13.09
CA LYS A 36 19.67 9.58 14.32
C LYS A 36 19.18 8.16 14.05
N TYR A 37 19.70 7.21 14.82
CA TYR A 37 19.22 5.84 14.86
C TYR A 37 17.97 5.75 15.75
N SER A 38 16.79 5.44 15.16
CA SER A 38 15.49 5.55 15.82
C SER A 38 14.63 4.29 15.70
N GLU A 39 15.26 3.14 15.85
CA GLU A 39 14.57 1.85 15.83
C GLU A 39 13.57 1.75 16.98
N GLY A 40 12.40 1.16 16.70
CA GLY A 40 11.28 1.07 17.64
C GLY A 40 10.18 2.09 17.31
N LEU A 41 9.30 2.34 18.27
CA LEU A 41 8.15 3.25 18.14
C LEU A 41 8.35 4.47 19.04
N PRO A 42 7.64 5.59 18.81
CA PRO A 42 7.63 6.71 19.73
C PRO A 42 7.35 6.27 21.16
N GLY A 43 8.18 6.71 22.11
CA GLY A 43 8.11 6.32 23.52
C GLY A 43 8.55 4.89 23.83
N ALA A 44 8.90 4.09 22.83
CA ALA A 44 9.34 2.70 22.95
C ALA A 44 10.53 2.40 22.02
N ARG A 45 11.54 3.27 22.07
CA ARG A 45 12.77 3.14 21.28
C ARG A 45 13.76 2.18 21.93
N TYR A 46 14.57 1.53 21.11
CA TYR A 46 15.68 0.68 21.61
C TYR A 46 16.86 1.50 22.11
N TYR A 47 17.00 2.77 21.67
CA TYR A 47 18.12 3.65 22.00
C TYR A 47 17.63 5.01 22.51
N GLY A 48 18.43 5.66 23.35
CA GLY A 48 18.16 6.99 23.86
C GLY A 48 18.37 8.10 22.82
N GLY A 49 17.97 9.33 23.17
CA GLY A 49 18.17 10.53 22.36
C GLY A 49 17.16 10.66 21.21
N ASN A 50 15.98 10.09 21.33
CA ASN A 50 14.93 10.10 20.31
C ASN A 50 13.81 11.11 20.57
N GLU A 51 13.96 12.01 21.53
CA GLU A 51 12.91 12.94 21.95
C GLU A 51 12.37 13.78 20.78
N TYR A 52 13.24 14.20 19.88
CA TYR A 52 12.86 15.03 18.73
C TYR A 52 12.39 14.19 17.54
N ILE A 53 12.94 12.99 17.36
CA ILE A 53 12.45 12.03 16.36
C ILE A 53 11.03 11.58 16.73
N ASP A 54 10.75 11.34 18.01
CA ASP A 54 9.41 11.00 18.49
C ASP A 54 8.40 12.12 18.19
N GLN A 55 8.79 13.38 18.40
CA GLN A 55 7.94 14.53 18.06
C GLN A 55 7.64 14.61 16.57
N LEU A 56 8.65 14.37 15.73
CA LEU A 56 8.46 14.35 14.27
C LEU A 56 7.52 13.21 13.85
N GLU A 57 7.75 12.01 14.34
CA GLU A 57 6.93 10.84 13.98
C GLU A 57 5.50 11.00 14.48
N GLU A 58 5.28 11.48 15.70
CA GLU A 58 3.94 11.78 16.21
C GLU A 58 3.24 12.89 15.41
N LEU A 59 3.98 13.90 14.95
CA LEU A 59 3.42 14.93 14.06
C LEU A 59 2.98 14.32 12.72
N CYS A 60 3.77 13.42 12.13
CA CYS A 60 3.40 12.71 10.90
C CYS A 60 2.16 11.83 11.11
N ARG A 61 2.10 11.09 12.22
CA ARG A 61 0.94 10.26 12.58
C ARG A 61 -0.34 11.09 12.73
N LYS A 62 -0.24 12.20 13.47
CA LYS A 62 -1.36 13.14 13.64
C LYS A 62 -1.86 13.67 12.31
N ARG A 63 -0.93 14.18 11.46
CA ARG A 63 -1.28 14.73 10.14
C ARG A 63 -1.89 13.69 9.21
N ALA A 64 -1.41 12.45 9.25
CA ALA A 64 -2.00 11.36 8.46
C ALA A 64 -3.45 11.09 8.87
N LEU A 65 -3.74 10.99 10.17
CA LEU A 65 -5.11 10.81 10.65
C LEU A 65 -6.01 12.00 10.29
N GLU A 66 -5.52 13.23 10.45
CA GLU A 66 -6.25 14.45 10.08
C GLU A 66 -6.55 14.49 8.57
N ALA A 67 -5.59 14.10 7.73
CA ALA A 67 -5.77 14.11 6.26
C ALA A 67 -6.89 13.17 5.79
N PHE A 68 -7.12 12.08 6.53
CA PHE A 68 -8.20 11.12 6.25
C PHE A 68 -9.44 11.32 7.11
N ASP A 69 -9.50 12.38 7.94
CA ASP A 69 -10.59 12.67 8.87
C ASP A 69 -10.91 11.48 9.80
N LEU A 70 -9.88 10.86 10.37
CA LEU A 70 -9.98 9.66 11.20
C LEU A 70 -9.83 9.99 12.69
N ASP A 71 -10.75 9.44 13.50
CA ASP A 71 -10.67 9.57 14.96
C ASP A 71 -9.49 8.75 15.51
N PRO A 72 -8.49 9.39 16.17
CA PRO A 72 -7.34 8.71 16.74
C PRO A 72 -7.67 7.74 17.88
N LYS A 73 -8.88 7.79 18.44
CA LYS A 73 -9.35 6.81 19.43
C LYS A 73 -9.74 5.47 18.80
N VAL A 74 -10.04 5.47 17.52
CA VAL A 74 -10.50 4.29 16.78
C VAL A 74 -9.44 3.80 15.80
N TRP A 75 -8.68 4.73 15.20
CA TRP A 75 -7.71 4.47 14.13
C TRP A 75 -6.27 4.65 14.59
N GLY A 76 -5.44 3.69 14.26
CA GLY A 76 -3.99 3.81 14.35
C GLY A 76 -3.36 4.09 12.99
N VAL A 77 -2.15 4.64 12.99
CA VAL A 77 -1.36 4.83 11.79
C VAL A 77 0.10 4.49 12.04
N ASN A 78 0.73 3.87 11.07
CA ASN A 78 2.17 3.63 11.03
C ASN A 78 2.75 4.37 9.81
N VAL A 79 3.65 5.30 10.07
CA VAL A 79 4.28 6.15 9.04
C VAL A 79 5.74 5.76 8.76
N GLN A 80 6.21 4.62 9.28
CA GLN A 80 7.60 4.19 9.16
C GLN A 80 8.00 3.54 7.83
N PRO A 81 7.11 2.89 7.05
CA PRO A 81 7.52 2.27 5.80
C PRO A 81 8.13 3.27 4.81
N TYR A 82 9.17 2.85 4.10
CA TYR A 82 9.84 3.68 3.09
C TYR A 82 8.97 3.97 1.86
N SER A 83 8.12 3.02 1.50
CA SER A 83 7.30 3.11 0.30
C SER A 83 6.15 2.10 0.34
N GLY A 84 5.24 2.16 -0.67
CA GLY A 84 4.09 1.28 -0.77
C GLY A 84 4.44 -0.21 -0.74
N SER A 85 5.54 -0.63 -1.36
CA SER A 85 5.94 -2.05 -1.37
C SER A 85 6.25 -2.58 0.04
N THR A 86 6.98 -1.83 0.83
CA THR A 86 7.27 -2.20 2.24
C THR A 86 6.05 -2.07 3.12
N ALA A 87 5.20 -1.04 2.89
CA ALA A 87 3.94 -0.87 3.62
C ALA A 87 3.00 -2.06 3.38
N ASN A 88 2.78 -2.45 2.13
CA ASN A 88 1.93 -3.57 1.78
C ASN A 88 2.45 -4.89 2.35
N PHE A 89 3.74 -5.16 2.23
CA PHE A 89 4.31 -6.39 2.76
C PHE A 89 4.22 -6.45 4.29
N ALA A 90 4.45 -5.33 4.98
CA ALA A 90 4.28 -5.23 6.43
C ALA A 90 2.81 -5.47 6.83
N ALA A 91 1.85 -4.84 6.14
CA ALA A 91 0.44 -5.03 6.39
C ALA A 91 0.00 -6.49 6.16
N PHE A 92 0.45 -7.11 5.07
CA PHE A 92 0.13 -8.52 4.80
C PHE A 92 0.67 -9.44 5.89
N THR A 93 1.94 -9.27 6.29
CA THR A 93 2.55 -10.11 7.35
C THR A 93 1.96 -9.87 8.73
N ALA A 94 1.36 -8.71 8.98
CA ALA A 94 0.61 -8.44 10.20
C ALA A 94 -0.76 -9.13 10.24
N LEU A 95 -1.39 -9.32 9.07
CA LEU A 95 -2.75 -9.82 8.96
C LEU A 95 -2.84 -11.33 8.71
N ILE A 96 -1.88 -11.89 7.97
CA ILE A 96 -1.91 -13.27 7.49
C ILE A 96 -0.55 -13.95 7.62
N GLN A 97 -0.54 -15.28 7.52
CA GLN A 97 0.66 -16.08 7.64
C GLN A 97 1.29 -16.39 6.26
N PRO A 98 2.59 -16.73 6.20
CA PRO A 98 3.21 -17.26 4.98
C PRO A 98 2.36 -18.39 4.38
N HIS A 99 2.25 -18.40 3.05
CA HIS A 99 1.43 -19.34 2.27
C HIS A 99 -0.09 -19.16 2.40
N ASP A 100 -0.57 -18.20 3.19
CA ASP A 100 -1.97 -17.83 3.11
C ASP A 100 -2.32 -17.26 1.73
N ARG A 101 -3.58 -17.41 1.35
CA ARG A 101 -4.08 -17.05 0.04
C ARG A 101 -4.52 -15.60 -0.02
N ILE A 102 -4.05 -14.89 -1.03
CA ILE A 102 -4.39 -13.49 -1.30
C ILE A 102 -5.01 -13.35 -2.69
N MET A 103 -5.92 -12.40 -2.84
CA MET A 103 -6.45 -11.98 -4.13
C MET A 103 -6.32 -10.47 -4.27
N GLY A 104 -5.83 -10.01 -5.42
CA GLY A 104 -5.71 -8.60 -5.78
C GLY A 104 -5.98 -8.42 -7.27
N LEU A 105 -6.16 -7.19 -7.73
CA LEU A 105 -6.33 -6.90 -9.16
C LEU A 105 -5.06 -7.29 -9.92
N GLY A 106 -5.21 -7.96 -11.04
CA GLY A 106 -4.10 -8.34 -11.91
C GLY A 106 -3.30 -7.13 -12.41
N LEU A 107 -1.97 -7.24 -12.46
CA LEU A 107 -1.11 -6.16 -12.97
C LEU A 107 -1.51 -5.68 -14.38
N PRO A 108 -1.80 -6.57 -15.35
CA PRO A 108 -2.24 -6.15 -16.70
C PRO A 108 -3.58 -5.40 -16.70
N ASP A 109 -4.36 -5.53 -15.65
CA ASP A 109 -5.67 -4.90 -15.47
C ASP A 109 -5.62 -3.63 -14.60
N GLY A 110 -4.43 -3.20 -14.21
CA GLY A 110 -4.20 -1.98 -13.44
C GLY A 110 -3.86 -2.19 -11.97
N GLY A 111 -3.68 -3.44 -11.52
CA GLY A 111 -3.23 -3.76 -10.17
C GLY A 111 -1.79 -3.35 -9.89
N HIS A 112 -1.39 -3.39 -8.63
CA HIS A 112 0.00 -3.12 -8.24
C HIS A 112 0.82 -4.42 -8.18
N LEU A 113 2.12 -4.32 -8.45
CA LEU A 113 3.05 -5.47 -8.38
C LEU A 113 2.97 -6.20 -7.03
N THR A 114 2.85 -5.47 -5.93
CA THR A 114 2.82 -6.02 -4.58
C THR A 114 1.54 -6.77 -4.22
N HIS A 115 0.53 -6.74 -5.10
CA HIS A 115 -0.70 -7.54 -4.90
C HIS A 115 -0.53 -9.01 -5.29
N GLY A 116 0.72 -9.48 -5.34
CA GLY A 116 1.05 -10.88 -5.57
C GLY A 116 1.33 -11.22 -7.03
N TYR A 117 1.78 -10.25 -7.83
CA TYR A 117 2.03 -10.48 -9.25
C TYR A 117 3.11 -11.53 -9.50
N TYR A 118 2.81 -12.45 -10.40
CA TYR A 118 3.72 -13.47 -10.91
C TYR A 118 3.43 -13.76 -12.40
N THR A 119 4.41 -14.36 -13.05
CA THR A 119 4.27 -14.87 -14.42
C THR A 119 4.40 -16.40 -14.40
N ALA A 120 4.05 -17.06 -15.49
CA ALA A 120 4.22 -18.51 -15.62
C ALA A 120 5.68 -18.99 -15.37
N LYS A 121 6.66 -18.08 -15.55
CA LYS A 121 8.09 -18.40 -15.41
C LYS A 121 8.70 -17.94 -14.11
N LYS A 122 8.12 -16.94 -13.42
CA LYS A 122 8.79 -16.31 -12.28
C LYS A 122 7.78 -15.65 -11.34
N ARG A 123 8.00 -15.81 -10.02
CA ARG A 123 7.43 -14.97 -8.98
C ARG A 123 8.20 -13.65 -8.93
N ILE A 124 7.49 -12.53 -9.01
CA ILE A 124 8.11 -11.21 -9.23
C ILE A 124 8.32 -10.46 -7.91
N THR A 125 7.32 -10.47 -7.04
CA THR A 125 7.33 -9.71 -5.79
C THR A 125 7.44 -10.61 -4.57
N ALA A 126 7.89 -10.06 -3.45
CA ALA A 126 7.93 -10.77 -2.18
C ALA A 126 6.54 -11.34 -1.82
N SER A 127 5.48 -10.58 -2.02
CA SER A 127 4.12 -11.04 -1.75
C SER A 127 3.72 -12.26 -2.58
N SER A 128 4.20 -12.39 -3.82
CA SER A 128 3.97 -13.58 -4.63
C SER A 128 4.85 -14.79 -4.24
N ILE A 129 5.92 -14.54 -3.48
CA ILE A 129 6.81 -15.60 -2.97
C ILE A 129 6.30 -16.15 -1.63
N TYR A 130 5.93 -15.24 -0.71
CA TYR A 130 5.54 -15.60 0.66
C TYR A 130 4.08 -16.01 0.77
N PHE A 131 3.21 -15.51 -0.11
CA PHE A 131 1.78 -15.81 -0.11
C PHE A 131 1.36 -16.49 -1.41
N GLU A 132 0.28 -17.25 -1.35
CA GLU A 132 -0.31 -17.79 -2.56
C GLU A 132 -1.25 -16.74 -3.15
N SER A 133 -0.98 -16.29 -4.37
CA SER A 133 -1.75 -15.22 -5.00
C SER A 133 -2.56 -15.71 -6.20
N PHE A 134 -3.80 -15.22 -6.30
CA PHE A 134 -4.67 -15.46 -7.43
C PHE A 134 -5.35 -14.15 -7.84
N PRO A 135 -5.01 -13.56 -9.01
CA PRO A 135 -5.52 -12.26 -9.41
C PRO A 135 -6.98 -12.32 -9.84
N TYR A 136 -7.74 -11.27 -9.52
CA TYR A 136 -8.99 -10.99 -10.22
C TYR A 136 -8.75 -9.99 -11.36
N GLN A 137 -9.71 -9.87 -12.26
CA GLN A 137 -9.53 -9.21 -13.55
C GLN A 137 -10.68 -8.25 -13.86
N VAL A 138 -10.46 -7.41 -14.88
CA VAL A 138 -11.52 -6.63 -15.51
C VAL A 138 -12.22 -7.43 -16.60
N LYS A 139 -13.47 -7.08 -16.89
CA LYS A 139 -14.18 -7.56 -18.08
C LYS A 139 -13.54 -6.99 -19.33
N ARG A 140 -13.47 -7.78 -20.40
CA ARG A 140 -12.81 -7.38 -21.65
C ARG A 140 -13.63 -6.42 -22.51
N ASP A 141 -14.92 -6.43 -22.32
CA ASP A 141 -15.88 -5.63 -23.12
C ASP A 141 -16.04 -4.19 -22.60
N ASP A 142 -16.06 -4.00 -21.29
CA ASP A 142 -16.33 -2.70 -20.68
C ASP A 142 -15.18 -2.16 -19.82
N GLY A 143 -14.20 -3.01 -19.45
CA GLY A 143 -13.04 -2.66 -18.64
C GLY A 143 -13.36 -2.39 -17.17
N TYR A 144 -14.55 -2.76 -16.69
CA TYR A 144 -14.85 -2.75 -15.25
C TYR A 144 -14.38 -4.04 -14.59
N ILE A 145 -14.10 -3.97 -13.28
CA ILE A 145 -13.78 -5.16 -12.48
C ILE A 145 -14.94 -6.16 -12.58
N ASP A 146 -14.61 -7.42 -12.85
CA ASP A 146 -15.57 -8.51 -12.89
C ASP A 146 -15.87 -9.03 -11.47
N TYR A 147 -16.74 -8.32 -10.75
CA TYR A 147 -17.11 -8.66 -9.38
C TYR A 147 -17.84 -10.02 -9.27
N GLU A 148 -18.59 -10.41 -10.30
CA GLU A 148 -19.25 -11.74 -10.31
C GLU A 148 -18.20 -12.84 -10.41
N ARG A 149 -17.26 -12.70 -11.33
CA ARG A 149 -16.16 -13.65 -11.47
C ARG A 149 -15.26 -13.67 -10.26
N LEU A 150 -15.00 -12.49 -9.65
CA LEU A 150 -14.27 -12.39 -8.40
C LEU A 150 -14.94 -13.19 -7.30
N ARG A 151 -16.26 -13.07 -7.11
CA ARG A 151 -17.02 -13.82 -6.09
C ARG A 151 -16.94 -15.33 -6.32
N ILE A 152 -17.10 -15.78 -7.58
CA ILE A 152 -16.96 -17.19 -7.95
C ILE A 152 -15.54 -17.70 -7.61
N ASN A 153 -14.54 -16.95 -8.01
CA ASN A 153 -13.14 -17.31 -7.76
C ASN A 153 -12.80 -17.31 -6.26
N ALA A 154 -13.31 -16.33 -5.50
CA ALA A 154 -13.14 -16.27 -4.06
C ALA A 154 -13.78 -17.48 -3.35
N ASN A 155 -14.94 -17.94 -3.82
CA ASN A 155 -15.60 -19.16 -3.32
C ASN A 155 -14.74 -20.40 -3.50
N LEU A 156 -14.02 -20.50 -4.62
CA LEU A 156 -13.15 -21.65 -4.91
C LEU A 156 -11.80 -21.51 -4.21
N TYR A 157 -11.22 -20.34 -4.26
CA TYR A 157 -9.87 -20.06 -3.77
C TYR A 157 -9.81 -19.82 -2.26
N LYS A 158 -10.86 -19.22 -1.69
CA LYS A 158 -11.00 -18.90 -0.25
C LYS A 158 -9.81 -18.08 0.25
N PRO A 159 -9.67 -16.84 -0.20
CA PRO A 159 -8.59 -15.97 0.23
C PRO A 159 -8.69 -15.65 1.73
N ARG A 160 -7.55 -15.39 2.36
CA ARG A 160 -7.47 -14.80 3.71
C ARG A 160 -7.37 -13.29 3.66
N LEU A 161 -6.92 -12.76 2.51
CA LEU A 161 -6.80 -11.33 2.26
C LEU A 161 -7.30 -11.01 0.86
N LEU A 162 -8.23 -10.08 0.77
CA LEU A 162 -8.66 -9.46 -0.48
C LEU A 162 -8.09 -8.04 -0.54
N VAL A 163 -7.34 -7.74 -1.60
CA VAL A 163 -6.71 -6.43 -1.80
C VAL A 163 -7.49 -5.67 -2.87
N CYS A 164 -7.97 -4.49 -2.55
CA CYS A 164 -8.50 -3.54 -3.52
C CYS A 164 -7.57 -2.33 -3.65
N GLY A 165 -7.69 -1.62 -4.74
CA GLY A 165 -6.76 -0.57 -5.13
C GLY A 165 -5.83 -1.02 -6.26
N GLY A 166 -5.16 -0.10 -6.87
CA GLY A 166 -4.30 -0.39 -8.01
C GLY A 166 -3.57 0.85 -8.50
N SER A 167 -2.55 0.62 -9.34
CA SER A 167 -1.71 1.69 -9.88
C SER A 167 -2.29 2.38 -11.10
N ALA A 168 -3.08 1.66 -11.91
CA ALA A 168 -3.49 2.12 -13.23
C ALA A 168 -4.96 1.79 -13.59
N TYR A 169 -5.75 1.32 -12.65
CA TYR A 169 -7.19 1.11 -12.89
C TYR A 169 -7.90 2.48 -12.82
N PRO A 170 -8.50 2.96 -13.91
CA PRO A 170 -8.94 4.34 -14.03
C PRO A 170 -10.41 4.57 -13.64
N ARG A 171 -11.03 3.64 -12.94
CA ARG A 171 -12.44 3.71 -12.56
C ARG A 171 -12.61 3.56 -11.05
N ASP A 172 -13.76 3.94 -10.55
CA ASP A 172 -14.11 3.78 -9.15
C ASP A 172 -14.23 2.30 -8.76
N TRP A 173 -13.97 2.04 -7.49
CA TRP A 173 -14.05 0.72 -6.88
C TRP A 173 -15.37 0.56 -6.14
N GLU A 174 -16.01 -0.60 -6.31
CA GLU A 174 -17.21 -0.94 -5.53
C GLU A 174 -16.79 -1.53 -4.17
N TYR A 175 -16.36 -0.66 -3.25
CA TYR A 175 -15.84 -1.06 -1.94
C TYR A 175 -16.84 -1.90 -1.13
N ALA A 176 -18.14 -1.57 -1.21
CA ALA A 176 -19.19 -2.34 -0.54
C ALA A 176 -19.24 -3.79 -1.03
N THR A 177 -19.21 -3.99 -2.35
CA THR A 177 -19.20 -5.32 -2.97
C THR A 177 -17.95 -6.10 -2.58
N LEU A 178 -16.78 -5.47 -2.57
CA LEU A 178 -15.52 -6.08 -2.14
C LEU A 178 -15.56 -6.46 -0.66
N HIS A 179 -16.13 -5.61 0.19
CA HIS A 179 -16.30 -5.90 1.61
C HIS A 179 -17.21 -7.11 1.84
N GLU A 180 -18.32 -7.19 1.12
CA GLU A 180 -19.22 -8.35 1.18
C GLU A 180 -18.49 -9.65 0.80
N ILE A 181 -17.78 -9.64 -0.33
CA ILE A 181 -17.01 -10.81 -0.79
C ILE A 181 -15.96 -11.22 0.26
N ALA A 182 -15.22 -10.26 0.81
CA ALA A 182 -14.24 -10.55 1.87
C ALA A 182 -14.92 -11.18 3.10
N LYS A 183 -16.03 -10.59 3.54
CA LYS A 183 -16.81 -11.05 4.70
C LYS A 183 -17.38 -12.47 4.53
N GLU A 184 -17.83 -12.85 3.35
CA GLU A 184 -18.32 -14.20 3.03
C GLU A 184 -17.28 -15.28 3.32
N HIS A 185 -16.00 -14.94 3.26
CA HIS A 185 -14.89 -15.89 3.47
C HIS A 185 -14.12 -15.67 4.77
N GLY A 186 -14.54 -14.72 5.61
CA GLY A 186 -13.78 -14.30 6.79
C GLY A 186 -12.39 -13.74 6.43
N ALA A 187 -12.26 -13.16 5.24
CA ALA A 187 -11.05 -12.53 4.75
C ALA A 187 -10.96 -11.07 5.22
N TYR A 188 -9.74 -10.59 5.40
CA TYR A 188 -9.50 -9.16 5.55
C TYR A 188 -9.67 -8.46 4.19
N LEU A 189 -10.22 -7.24 4.20
CA LEU A 189 -10.18 -6.34 3.06
C LEU A 189 -9.11 -5.28 3.31
N LEU A 190 -8.14 -5.19 2.43
CA LEU A 190 -7.09 -4.16 2.46
C LEU A 190 -7.30 -3.23 1.26
N CYS A 191 -7.36 -1.93 1.54
CA CYS A 191 -7.47 -0.89 0.51
C CYS A 191 -6.10 -0.22 0.32
N ASP A 192 -5.47 -0.47 -0.82
CA ASP A 192 -4.22 0.16 -1.25
C ASP A 192 -4.56 1.38 -2.13
N MET A 193 -4.42 2.59 -1.52
CA MET A 193 -4.85 3.86 -2.10
C MET A 193 -3.66 4.72 -2.54
#